data_5078537013c81e1d65fe130f4f308017
#
_entry.id   5078537013c81e1d65fe130f4f308017
#
_cell.length_a   1.000
_cell.length_b   1.000
_cell.length_c   1.000
_cell.angle_alpha   90.00
_cell.angle_beta   90.00
_cell.angle_gamma   90.00
#
_symmetry.space_group_name_H-M   'P 1'
#
loop_
_entity.id
_entity.type
_entity.pdbx_description
1 polymer ?
#
loop_
_entity_poly.entity_id
_entity_poly.type
_entity_poly.pdbx_seq_one_letter_code
_entity_poly.pdbx_strand_id
1 'polypeptide(L)'
;MFVLLREGLDPDLAVLATRGNLNNDIGLPLMLLRLSGNHRAAVIEMGMNHPGEIRYLASLARADAVAINNAQRAHAGHFASVADIARAKGELFESLPAGVTACVNLDDAYASLWQTLAGDARQHIDIRRPPLWIWRLPRIAPASGCR
;
A
#
# COMPACT_ATOMS: atom_id res chain seq x y z
N MET A 1 2.59 -0.42 -7.78
CA MET A 1 2.86 -1.87 -7.56
C MET A 1 3.48 -2.03 -6.20
N PHE A 2 2.76 -2.62 -5.29
CA PHE A 2 3.21 -2.88 -3.93
C PHE A 2 3.57 -4.34 -3.82
N VAL A 3 4.85 -4.63 -3.76
CA VAL A 3 5.31 -5.93 -3.30
C VAL A 3 5.87 -5.69 -1.92
N LEU A 4 5.05 -5.82 -0.89
CA LEU A 4 5.59 -6.06 0.43
C LEU A 4 6.18 -7.47 0.39
N LEU A 5 7.47 -7.52 0.57
CA LEU A 5 8.30 -8.69 0.39
C LEU A 5 7.75 -9.90 1.14
N ARG A 6 7.43 -10.92 0.37
CA ARG A 6 7.13 -12.26 0.87
C ARG A 6 8.38 -12.91 1.48
N GLU A 7 9.57 -12.41 1.14
CA GLU A 7 10.87 -12.82 1.67
C GLU A 7 11.17 -11.99 2.91
N GLY A 8 10.99 -12.57 4.08
CA GLY A 8 11.28 -11.96 5.39
C GLY A 8 10.11 -11.93 6.37
N LEU A 9 8.92 -12.31 5.93
CA LEU A 9 7.82 -12.61 6.86
C LEU A 9 8.07 -14.00 7.46
N ASP A 10 7.79 -14.13 8.75
CA ASP A 10 7.77 -15.41 9.44
C ASP A 10 7.00 -16.43 8.57
N PRO A 11 7.62 -17.55 8.17
CA PRO A 11 6.96 -18.56 7.34
C PRO A 11 5.67 -19.12 7.96
N ASP A 12 5.52 -19.01 9.28
CA ASP A 12 4.32 -19.41 10.00
C ASP A 12 3.23 -18.33 10.00
N LEU A 13 3.51 -17.15 9.45
CA LEU A 13 2.53 -16.07 9.37
C LEU A 13 1.54 -16.34 8.23
N ALA A 14 0.26 -16.55 8.58
CA ALA A 14 -0.80 -16.67 7.59
C ALA A 14 -1.07 -15.29 6.94
N VAL A 15 -0.53 -15.08 5.74
CA VAL A 15 -0.63 -13.81 4.98
C VAL A 15 -1.56 -13.97 3.79
N LEU A 16 -2.55 -13.08 3.67
CA LEU A 16 -3.26 -12.90 2.42
C LEU A 16 -2.47 -11.96 1.53
N ALA A 17 -2.12 -12.38 0.33
CA ALA A 17 -1.47 -11.52 -0.67
C ALA A 17 -2.29 -11.46 -1.95
N THR A 18 -2.27 -10.29 -2.63
CA THR A 18 -2.88 -10.13 -3.96
C THR A 18 -2.38 -11.22 -4.90
N ARG A 19 -3.30 -11.87 -5.60
CA ARG A 19 -3.00 -12.92 -6.58
C ARG A 19 -3.11 -12.37 -7.99
N GLY A 20 -2.07 -12.61 -8.80
CA GLY A 20 -2.06 -12.17 -10.20
C GLY A 20 -2.26 -10.65 -10.30
N ASN A 21 -3.22 -10.23 -11.12
CA ASN A 21 -3.57 -8.85 -11.40
C ASN A 21 -4.87 -8.38 -10.70
N LEU A 22 -5.26 -9.02 -9.60
CA LEU A 22 -6.47 -8.64 -8.83
C LEU A 22 -6.21 -7.38 -7.99
N ASN A 23 -5.79 -6.30 -8.65
CA ASN A 23 -5.32 -5.05 -8.04
C ASN A 23 -6.15 -3.81 -8.45
N ASN A 24 -7.26 -4.00 -9.17
CA ASN A 24 -8.17 -2.95 -9.61
C ASN A 24 -9.47 -2.90 -8.78
N ASP A 25 -10.43 -2.10 -9.20
CA ASP A 25 -11.74 -1.87 -8.56
C ASP A 25 -12.62 -3.12 -8.39
N ILE A 26 -12.38 -4.15 -9.19
CA ILE A 26 -13.04 -5.47 -9.06
C ILE A 26 -12.15 -6.42 -8.26
N GLY A 27 -10.88 -6.51 -8.60
CA GLY A 27 -9.94 -7.50 -8.05
C GLY A 27 -9.63 -7.27 -6.59
N LEU A 28 -9.39 -6.02 -6.17
CA LEU A 28 -9.07 -5.70 -4.79
C LEU A 28 -10.22 -6.05 -3.82
N PRO A 29 -11.51 -5.69 -4.08
CA PRO A 29 -12.61 -6.16 -3.26
C PRO A 29 -12.71 -7.69 -3.15
N LEU A 30 -12.51 -8.41 -4.26
CA LEU A 30 -12.49 -9.87 -4.26
C LEU A 30 -11.36 -10.42 -3.39
N MET A 31 -10.20 -9.76 -3.35
CA MET A 31 -9.11 -10.14 -2.45
C MET A 31 -9.48 -9.87 -0.98
N LEU A 32 -10.09 -8.72 -0.67
CA LEU A 32 -10.52 -8.37 0.68
C LEU A 32 -11.58 -9.35 1.22
N LEU A 33 -12.52 -9.81 0.38
CA LEU A 33 -13.53 -10.82 0.76
C LEU A 33 -12.92 -12.18 1.11
N ARG A 34 -11.65 -12.42 0.81
CA ARG A 34 -10.92 -13.63 1.22
C ARG A 34 -10.28 -13.52 2.60
N LEU A 35 -10.30 -12.33 3.21
CA LEU A 35 -9.82 -12.16 4.58
C LEU A 35 -10.66 -13.03 5.53
N SER A 36 -9.98 -13.69 6.44
CA SER A 36 -10.58 -14.54 7.47
C SER A 36 -9.83 -14.38 8.78
N GLY A 37 -10.40 -14.85 9.86
CA GLY A 37 -9.76 -14.84 11.19
C GLY A 37 -8.43 -15.62 11.28
N ASN A 38 -8.11 -16.43 10.27
CA ASN A 38 -6.84 -17.16 10.21
C ASN A 38 -5.69 -16.29 9.67
N HIS A 39 -5.98 -15.20 8.93
CA HIS A 39 -4.95 -14.32 8.43
C HIS A 39 -4.44 -13.39 9.52
N ARG A 40 -3.13 -13.27 9.61
CA ARG A 40 -2.42 -12.36 10.54
C ARG A 40 -1.99 -11.07 9.87
N ALA A 41 -1.86 -11.08 8.57
CA ALA A 41 -1.55 -9.90 7.76
C ALA A 41 -2.19 -10.02 6.38
N ALA A 42 -2.31 -8.88 5.69
CA ALA A 42 -2.70 -8.83 4.29
C ALA A 42 -1.74 -7.90 3.54
N VAL A 43 -1.33 -8.32 2.35
CA VAL A 43 -0.53 -7.53 1.42
C VAL A 43 -1.35 -7.32 0.17
N ILE A 44 -1.88 -6.11 0.02
CA ILE A 44 -2.82 -5.78 -1.05
C ILE A 44 -2.14 -4.85 -2.05
N GLU A 45 -2.06 -5.32 -3.29
CA GLU A 45 -1.57 -4.51 -4.41
C GLU A 45 -2.70 -3.64 -4.96
N MET A 46 -2.37 -2.38 -5.31
CA MET A 46 -3.28 -1.45 -5.97
C MET A 46 -2.71 -1.03 -7.32
N GLY A 47 -3.48 -1.24 -8.37
CA GLY A 47 -3.19 -0.79 -9.73
C GLY A 47 -4.13 0.33 -10.13
N MET A 48 -3.74 1.11 -11.15
CA MET A 48 -4.55 2.21 -11.67
C MET A 48 -4.35 2.39 -13.16
N ASN A 49 -5.37 2.86 -13.83
CA ASN A 49 -5.35 3.37 -15.20
C ASN A 49 -5.79 4.84 -15.27
N HIS A 50 -6.50 5.36 -14.26
CA HIS A 50 -7.01 6.72 -14.23
C HIS A 50 -6.77 7.37 -12.86
N PRO A 51 -6.66 8.72 -12.81
CA PRO A 51 -6.69 9.46 -11.55
C PRO A 51 -7.96 9.15 -10.74
N GLY A 52 -7.83 9.13 -9.42
CA GLY A 52 -8.91 8.83 -8.47
C GLY A 52 -9.04 7.34 -8.11
N GLU A 53 -8.55 6.42 -8.95
CA GLU A 53 -8.67 4.98 -8.68
C GLU A 53 -7.90 4.55 -7.43
N ILE A 54 -6.68 5.05 -7.23
CA ILE A 54 -5.88 4.72 -6.04
C ILE A 54 -6.55 5.22 -4.76
N ARG A 55 -7.13 6.43 -4.77
CA ARG A 55 -7.87 6.96 -3.63
C ARG A 55 -9.06 6.07 -3.27
N TYR A 56 -9.81 5.62 -4.28
CA TYR A 56 -10.92 4.69 -4.09
C TYR A 56 -10.45 3.36 -3.50
N LEU A 57 -9.43 2.73 -4.08
CA LEU A 57 -8.89 1.46 -3.60
C LEU A 57 -8.34 1.56 -2.17
N ALA A 58 -7.64 2.65 -1.85
CA ALA A 58 -7.13 2.91 -0.51
C ALA A 58 -8.25 3.03 0.53
N SER A 59 -9.37 3.67 0.16
CA SER A 59 -10.54 3.78 1.04
C SER A 59 -11.16 2.43 1.40
N LEU A 60 -11.10 1.46 0.49
CA LEU A 60 -11.59 0.09 0.72
C LEU A 60 -10.60 -0.74 1.58
N ALA A 61 -9.32 -0.61 1.31
CA ALA A 61 -8.29 -1.43 1.95
C ALA A 61 -8.05 -1.04 3.42
N ARG A 62 -8.18 0.24 3.77
CA ARG A 62 -7.99 0.77 5.14
C ARG A 62 -6.71 0.23 5.80
N ALA A 63 -5.60 0.37 5.09
CA ALA A 63 -4.33 -0.22 5.48
C ALA A 63 -3.70 0.47 6.70
N ASP A 64 -2.95 -0.30 7.53
CA ASP A 64 -2.14 0.20 8.64
C ASP A 64 -0.78 0.74 8.17
N ALA A 65 -0.31 0.25 7.03
CA ALA A 65 0.91 0.71 6.37
C ALA A 65 0.72 0.71 4.86
N VAL A 66 1.27 1.71 4.19
CA VAL A 66 1.21 1.84 2.74
C VAL A 66 2.59 2.15 2.16
N ALA A 67 2.82 1.74 0.90
CA ALA A 67 4.09 1.96 0.25
C ALA A 67 3.92 2.36 -1.22
N ILE A 68 4.70 3.35 -1.68
CA ILE A 68 4.89 3.65 -3.09
C ILE A 68 6.32 3.31 -3.48
N ASN A 69 6.48 2.34 -4.40
CA ASN A 69 7.79 1.89 -4.82
C ASN A 69 8.41 2.81 -5.88
N ASN A 70 7.68 3.14 -6.93
CA ASN A 70 8.18 4.00 -8.01
C ASN A 70 7.08 4.61 -8.87
N ALA A 71 7.44 5.64 -9.66
CA ALA A 71 6.65 6.17 -10.75
C ALA A 71 7.41 5.96 -12.07
N GLN A 72 7.20 4.84 -12.72
CA GLN A 72 7.78 4.55 -14.04
C GLN A 72 6.70 4.57 -15.13
N ARG A 73 7.12 4.59 -16.41
CA ARG A 73 6.23 4.51 -17.59
C ARG A 73 5.54 3.13 -17.73
N ALA A 74 4.94 2.62 -16.67
CA ALA A 74 3.97 1.56 -16.75
C ALA A 74 2.59 2.24 -16.94
N HIS A 75 1.83 1.95 -17.93
CA HIS A 75 0.54 2.60 -18.26
C HIS A 75 0.61 3.82 -19.22
N ALA A 76 1.59 3.84 -20.13
CA ALA A 76 1.82 4.93 -21.08
C ALA A 76 0.65 5.30 -22.00
N GLY A 77 -0.46 4.54 -21.99
CA GLY A 77 -1.68 4.84 -22.76
C GLY A 77 -2.74 5.66 -22.01
N HIS A 78 -2.65 5.76 -20.68
CA HIS A 78 -3.68 6.37 -19.85
C HIS A 78 -3.25 7.67 -19.17
N PHE A 79 -1.96 7.97 -19.13
CA PHE A 79 -1.39 9.17 -18.51
C PHE A 79 -0.53 9.93 -19.50
N ALA A 80 -0.63 11.26 -19.51
CA ALA A 80 0.13 12.11 -20.42
C ALA A 80 1.63 12.18 -20.05
N SER A 81 1.97 11.99 -18.75
CA SER A 81 3.35 12.06 -18.26
C SER A 81 3.60 11.13 -17.07
N VAL A 82 4.89 10.87 -16.79
CA VAL A 82 5.29 10.17 -15.54
C VAL A 82 4.92 10.99 -14.30
N ALA A 83 4.90 12.31 -14.41
CA ALA A 83 4.47 13.18 -13.32
C ALA A 83 2.98 12.96 -12.97
N ASP A 84 2.13 12.71 -13.95
CA ASP A 84 0.72 12.42 -13.71
C ASP A 84 0.54 11.05 -13.06
N ILE A 85 1.36 10.06 -13.47
CA ILE A 85 1.42 8.75 -12.80
C ILE A 85 1.85 8.91 -11.33
N ALA A 86 2.87 9.74 -11.07
CA ALA A 86 3.36 9.99 -9.71
C ALA A 86 2.30 10.66 -8.83
N ARG A 87 1.55 11.63 -9.36
CA ARG A 87 0.43 12.29 -8.66
C ARG A 87 -0.69 11.30 -8.36
N ALA A 88 -1.11 10.52 -9.36
CA ALA A 88 -2.16 9.52 -9.18
C ALA A 88 -1.77 8.44 -8.16
N LYS A 89 -0.51 7.98 -8.15
CA LYS A 89 0.00 7.11 -7.08
C LYS A 89 0.01 7.81 -5.72
N GLY A 90 0.32 9.10 -5.68
CA GLY A 90 0.36 9.93 -4.48
C GLY A 90 -1.01 10.06 -3.78
N GLU A 91 -2.12 9.86 -4.50
CA GLU A 91 -3.47 9.80 -3.93
C GLU A 91 -3.58 8.79 -2.76
N LEU A 92 -2.72 7.77 -2.76
CA LEU A 92 -2.60 6.82 -1.67
C LEU A 92 -2.34 7.53 -0.32
N PHE A 93 -1.52 8.58 -0.32
CA PHE A 93 -1.13 9.29 0.89
C PHE A 93 -2.14 10.37 1.30
N GLU A 94 -2.90 10.94 0.36
CA GLU A 94 -3.83 12.04 0.61
C GLU A 94 -4.98 11.66 1.55
N SER A 95 -5.42 10.40 1.50
CA SER A 95 -6.60 9.91 2.22
C SER A 95 -6.27 9.02 3.44
N LEU A 96 -5.00 8.97 3.85
CA LEU A 96 -4.61 8.11 4.96
C LEU A 96 -5.08 8.68 6.31
N PRO A 97 -5.65 7.85 7.18
CA PRO A 97 -5.91 8.20 8.57
C PRO A 97 -4.63 8.56 9.33
N ALA A 98 -4.75 9.29 10.42
CA ALA A 98 -3.63 9.54 11.32
C ALA A 98 -3.09 8.22 11.88
N GLY A 99 -1.76 8.11 12.00
CA GLY A 99 -1.08 6.94 12.55
C GLY A 99 -0.76 5.84 11.54
N VAL A 100 -1.20 5.95 10.28
CA VAL A 100 -0.81 5.02 9.21
C VAL A 100 0.64 5.26 8.82
N THR A 101 1.41 4.20 8.68
CA THR A 101 2.80 4.27 8.23
C THR A 101 2.87 4.45 6.72
N ALA A 102 3.54 5.52 6.27
CA ALA A 102 3.81 5.78 4.85
C ALA A 102 5.26 5.43 4.51
N CYS A 103 5.44 4.49 3.57
CA CYS A 103 6.75 4.10 3.07
C CYS A 103 6.97 4.69 1.68
N VAL A 104 8.09 5.40 1.50
CA VAL A 104 8.47 6.04 0.24
C VAL A 104 9.83 5.53 -0.20
N ASN A 105 9.96 5.17 -1.47
CA ASN A 105 11.27 4.93 -2.06
C ASN A 105 11.97 6.26 -2.32
N LEU A 106 13.00 6.56 -1.53
CA LEU A 106 13.73 7.84 -1.61
C LEU A 106 14.64 7.96 -2.84
N ASP A 107 14.85 6.88 -3.60
CA ASP A 107 15.58 6.91 -4.88
C ASP A 107 14.71 7.33 -6.07
N ASP A 108 13.39 7.36 -5.90
CA ASP A 108 12.49 7.78 -6.97
C ASP A 108 12.53 9.30 -7.15
N ALA A 109 12.49 9.75 -8.40
CA ALA A 109 12.50 11.17 -8.75
C ALA A 109 11.33 11.96 -8.13
N TYR A 110 10.25 11.28 -7.76
CA TYR A 110 9.05 11.88 -7.15
C TYR A 110 8.95 11.66 -5.64
N ALA A 111 10.02 11.21 -4.99
CA ALA A 111 10.04 11.00 -3.54
C ALA A 111 9.60 12.24 -2.75
N SER A 112 10.10 13.42 -3.11
CA SER A 112 9.74 14.68 -2.44
C SER A 112 8.25 15.02 -2.57
N LEU A 113 7.63 14.73 -3.72
CA LEU A 113 6.18 14.88 -3.90
C LEU A 113 5.44 13.99 -2.92
N TRP A 114 5.80 12.73 -2.84
CA TRP A 114 5.12 11.76 -1.97
C TRP A 114 5.34 12.03 -0.48
N GLN A 115 6.52 12.51 -0.09
CA GLN A 115 6.77 12.95 1.28
C GLN A 115 5.87 14.13 1.65
N THR A 116 5.70 15.10 0.75
CA THR A 116 4.80 16.24 0.96
C THR A 116 3.35 15.79 1.11
N LEU A 117 2.87 14.90 0.25
CA LEU A 117 1.50 14.37 0.30
C LEU A 117 1.25 13.52 1.55
N ALA A 118 2.27 12.79 2.02
CA ALA A 118 2.17 12.02 3.25
C ALA A 118 2.09 12.89 4.51
N GLY A 119 2.60 14.13 4.49
CA GLY A 119 2.54 15.10 5.59
C GLY A 119 3.41 14.72 6.80
N ASP A 120 3.56 15.66 7.73
CA ASP A 120 4.47 15.52 8.89
C ASP A 120 4.00 14.53 9.96
N ALA A 121 2.70 14.25 10.01
CA ALA A 121 2.10 13.35 11.01
C ALA A 121 2.36 11.85 10.75
N ARG A 122 3.06 11.49 9.68
CA ARG A 122 3.28 10.13 9.23
C ARG A 122 4.75 9.80 9.20
N GLN A 123 5.09 8.57 9.56
CA GLN A 123 6.47 8.11 9.48
C GLN A 123 6.84 7.86 8.01
N HIS A 124 7.79 8.63 7.49
CA HIS A 124 8.40 8.37 6.20
C HIS A 124 9.52 7.36 6.38
N ILE A 125 9.41 6.22 5.71
CA ILE A 125 10.39 5.16 5.80
C ILE A 125 10.99 4.94 4.43
N ASP A 126 12.32 4.97 4.36
CA ASP A 126 13.04 4.55 3.17
C ASP A 126 12.85 3.04 2.98
N ILE A 127 12.19 2.66 1.89
CA ILE A 127 11.97 1.24 1.57
C ILE A 127 13.27 0.45 1.48
N ARG A 128 14.38 1.09 1.15
CA ARG A 128 15.71 0.45 1.06
C ARG A 128 16.35 0.20 2.42
N ARG A 129 15.93 0.93 3.44
CA ARG A 129 16.46 0.85 4.81
C ARG A 129 15.33 0.81 5.82
N PRO A 130 14.46 -0.21 5.75
CA PRO A 130 13.36 -0.32 6.70
C PRO A 130 13.95 -0.51 8.10
N PRO A 131 13.49 0.25 9.09
CA PRO A 131 13.88 0.00 10.47
C PRO A 131 13.41 -1.39 10.89
N LEU A 132 14.20 -2.08 11.71
CA LEU A 132 13.96 -3.47 12.14
C LEU A 132 12.56 -3.71 12.73
N TRP A 133 11.89 -2.68 13.25
CA TRP A 133 10.54 -2.80 13.80
C TRP A 133 9.41 -2.84 12.75
N ILE A 134 9.66 -2.42 11.50
CA ILE A 134 8.69 -2.60 10.39
C ILE A 134 8.39 -4.07 10.15
N TRP A 135 9.34 -4.93 10.41
CA TRP A 135 9.16 -6.38 10.32
C TRP A 135 8.39 -6.96 11.51
N ARG A 136 8.20 -6.16 12.57
CA ARG A 136 7.33 -6.48 13.70
C ARG A 136 6.02 -5.73 13.55
N LEU A 137 5.15 -6.17 12.65
CA LEU A 137 3.76 -5.70 12.62
C LEU A 137 3.17 -5.84 14.03
N PRO A 138 2.50 -4.82 14.57
CA PRO A 138 1.82 -4.96 15.84
C PRO A 138 0.90 -6.18 15.76
N ARG A 139 0.91 -7.03 16.78
CA ARG A 139 -0.05 -8.14 16.87
C ARG A 139 -1.43 -7.52 16.77
N ILE A 140 -2.13 -7.81 15.68
CA ILE A 140 -3.55 -7.45 15.58
C ILE A 140 -4.20 -8.15 16.77
N ALA A 141 -4.66 -7.36 17.73
CA ALA A 141 -5.40 -7.92 18.86
C ALA A 141 -6.57 -8.71 18.29
N PRO A 142 -6.84 -9.93 18.75
CA PRO A 142 -8.02 -10.66 18.31
C PRO A 142 -9.22 -9.77 18.56
N ALA A 143 -10.06 -9.57 17.55
CA ALA A 143 -11.29 -8.83 17.69
C ALA A 143 -12.04 -9.39 18.90
N SER A 144 -12.18 -8.58 19.95
CA SER A 144 -12.94 -8.94 21.12
C SER A 144 -14.39 -9.15 20.67
N GLY A 145 -14.75 -10.47 20.59
CA GLY A 145 -16.10 -11.00 20.63
C GLY A 145 -17.23 -10.18 20.05
N CYS A 146 -17.62 -10.45 18.81
CA CYS A 146 -19.06 -10.50 18.50
C CYS A 146 -19.58 -11.87 18.96
N ARG A 147 -20.33 -11.85 20.06
CA ARG A 147 -21.30 -12.93 20.38
C ARG A 147 -22.54 -12.69 19.56
#